data_fc65e3bbc77e70ffd6bc12218c2313da
#
_entry.id   fc65e3bbc77e70ffd6bc12218c2313da
#
_cell.length_a   1.000
_cell.length_b   1.000
_cell.length_c   1.000
_cell.angle_alpha   90.00
_cell.angle_beta   90.00
_cell.angle_gamma   90.00
#
_symmetry.space_group_name_H-M   'P 1'
#
loop_
_entity.id
_entity.type
_entity.pdbx_description
1 polymer ?
#
loop_
_entity_poly.entity_id
_entity_poly.type
_entity_poly.pdbx_seq_one_letter_code
_entity_poly.pdbx_strand_id
1 'polypeptide(L)'
;MDFHSRSAALRYAKEGIRVNAVCPGVVDTPMWEEVDALFARYEGRPLGEKKRLVGEAVPYGRMGRPEDHAGAAVFLASDDSNYVVAQTLNVDGGNWMS
;
A
#
# COMPACT_ATOMS: atom_id res chain seq x y z
N MET A 1 10.20 4.36 1.63
CA MET A 1 10.71 4.39 3.03
C MET A 1 11.32 5.76 3.26
N ASP A 2 11.00 6.41 4.33
CA ASP A 2 11.54 7.72 4.64
C ASP A 2 13.00 7.64 5.13
N PHE A 3 13.61 8.81 5.30
CA PHE A 3 15.00 8.91 5.72
C PHE A 3 15.25 8.27 7.09
N HIS A 4 14.37 8.49 8.05
CA HIS A 4 14.54 7.95 9.40
C HIS A 4 14.42 6.44 9.44
N SER A 5 13.44 5.89 8.75
CA SER A 5 13.26 4.43 8.66
C SER A 5 14.42 3.77 7.94
N ARG A 6 14.92 4.39 6.87
CA ARG A 6 16.08 3.89 6.14
C ARG A 6 17.33 3.90 7.01
N SER A 7 17.58 4.97 7.73
CA SER A 7 18.72 5.08 8.63
C SER A 7 18.67 4.02 9.73
N ALA A 8 17.49 3.82 10.34
CA ALA A 8 17.30 2.78 11.34
C ALA A 8 17.55 1.38 10.76
N ALA A 9 17.03 1.12 9.55
CA ALA A 9 17.23 -0.16 8.89
C ALA A 9 18.72 -0.50 8.71
N LEU A 10 19.48 0.46 8.23
CA LEU A 10 20.92 0.26 8.00
C LEU A 10 21.68 0.17 9.31
N ARG A 11 21.30 0.96 10.31
CA ARG A 11 21.96 1.00 11.61
C ARG A 11 21.86 -0.33 12.36
N TYR A 12 20.68 -0.97 12.31
CA TYR A 12 20.40 -2.15 13.11
C TYR A 12 20.55 -3.47 12.35
N ALA A 13 20.83 -3.41 11.05
CA ALA A 13 20.95 -4.61 10.23
C ALA A 13 21.98 -5.60 10.78
N LYS A 14 23.14 -5.10 11.24
CA LYS A 14 24.20 -5.94 11.79
C LYS A 14 23.80 -6.60 13.10
N GLU A 15 22.81 -6.07 13.79
CA GLU A 15 22.30 -6.62 15.03
C GLU A 15 21.19 -7.64 14.81
N GLY A 16 20.91 -7.99 13.55
CA GLY A 16 19.88 -8.95 13.21
C GLY A 16 18.47 -8.39 13.24
N ILE A 17 18.33 -7.07 13.31
CA ILE A 17 17.03 -6.38 13.27
C ILE A 17 16.78 -5.90 11.85
N ARG A 18 15.70 -6.36 11.25
CA ARG A 18 15.31 -5.97 9.90
C ARG A 18 14.18 -4.95 9.98
N VAL A 19 14.33 -3.86 9.21
CA VAL A 19 13.30 -2.84 9.07
C VAL A 19 12.97 -2.71 7.60
N ASN A 20 11.72 -2.91 7.27
CA ASN A 20 11.19 -2.80 5.90
C ASN A 20 9.85 -2.08 5.95
N ALA A 21 9.37 -1.65 4.81
CA ALA A 21 8.09 -0.96 4.70
C ALA A 21 7.20 -1.65 3.67
N VAL A 22 5.89 -1.61 3.91
CA VAL A 22 4.89 -1.96 2.92
C VAL A 22 4.20 -0.66 2.49
N CYS A 23 4.15 -0.41 1.20
CA CYS A 23 3.47 0.75 0.65
C CYS A 23 2.22 0.29 -0.08
N PRO A 24 1.03 0.42 0.52
CA PRO A 24 -0.20 0.07 -0.16
C PRO A 24 -0.56 1.13 -1.21
N GLY A 25 -1.31 0.72 -2.21
CA GLY A 25 -1.91 1.66 -3.14
C GLY A 25 -3.30 2.08 -2.69
N VAL A 26 -4.23 2.12 -3.63
CA VAL A 26 -5.63 2.43 -3.31
C VAL A 26 -6.28 1.19 -2.73
N VAL A 27 -6.73 1.28 -1.49
CA VAL A 27 -7.33 0.15 -0.76
C VAL A 27 -8.82 0.41 -0.53
N ASP A 28 -9.63 -0.57 -0.85
CA ASP A 28 -11.08 -0.50 -0.64
C ASP A 28 -11.39 -0.70 0.85
N THR A 29 -11.65 0.41 1.52
CA THR A 29 -11.99 0.46 2.94
C THR A 29 -13.29 1.23 3.12
N PRO A 30 -13.95 1.14 4.28
CA PRO A 30 -15.17 1.92 4.55
C PRO A 30 -15.00 3.43 4.39
N MET A 31 -13.78 3.95 4.50
CA MET A 31 -13.51 5.37 4.29
C MET A 31 -13.91 5.82 2.88
N TRP A 32 -13.90 4.93 1.88
CA TRP A 32 -14.28 5.29 0.52
C TRP A 32 -15.73 5.72 0.38
N GLU A 33 -16.62 5.32 1.27
CA GLU A 33 -17.99 5.82 1.26
C GLU A 33 -18.03 7.33 1.44
N GLU A 34 -17.25 7.85 2.40
CA GLU A 34 -17.16 9.30 2.64
C GLU A 34 -16.39 10.02 1.54
N VAL A 35 -15.27 9.46 1.11
CA VAL A 35 -14.43 10.04 0.05
C VAL A 35 -15.23 10.14 -1.25
N ASP A 36 -15.91 9.07 -1.63
CA ASP A 36 -16.71 9.04 -2.83
C ASP A 36 -17.86 10.06 -2.76
N ALA A 37 -18.51 10.17 -1.62
CA ALA A 37 -19.59 11.14 -1.43
C ALA A 37 -19.09 12.58 -1.54
N LEU A 38 -17.88 12.88 -1.04
CA LEU A 38 -17.27 14.19 -1.19
C LEU A 38 -17.00 14.53 -2.66
N PHE A 39 -16.44 13.60 -3.42
CA PHE A 39 -16.22 13.82 -4.85
C PHE A 39 -17.51 13.94 -5.62
N ALA A 40 -18.54 13.14 -5.26
CA ALA A 40 -19.85 13.26 -5.90
C ALA A 40 -20.42 14.68 -5.70
N ARG A 41 -20.29 15.19 -4.48
CA ARG A 41 -20.79 16.52 -4.15
C ARG A 41 -20.02 17.64 -4.85
N TYR A 42 -18.70 17.61 -4.83
CA TYR A 42 -17.87 18.71 -5.35
C TYR A 42 -17.59 18.62 -6.84
N GLU A 43 -17.59 17.45 -7.42
CA GLU A 43 -17.38 17.25 -8.85
C GLU A 43 -18.69 17.06 -9.64
N GLY A 44 -19.84 17.03 -8.95
CA GLY A 44 -21.15 16.80 -9.60
C GLY A 44 -21.30 15.41 -10.17
N ARG A 45 -20.69 14.41 -9.54
CA ARG A 45 -20.73 13.01 -9.99
C ARG A 45 -21.83 12.23 -9.28
N PRO A 46 -22.39 11.19 -9.94
CA PRO A 46 -23.22 10.23 -9.24
C PRO A 46 -22.45 9.52 -8.12
N LEU A 47 -23.14 9.12 -7.06
CA LEU A 47 -22.55 8.33 -6.01
C LEU A 47 -21.99 7.02 -6.58
N GLY A 48 -20.78 6.63 -6.14
CA GLY A 48 -20.10 5.41 -6.57
C GLY A 48 -19.22 5.60 -7.80
N GLU A 49 -19.40 6.67 -8.57
CA GLU A 49 -18.65 6.86 -9.81
C GLU A 49 -17.18 7.12 -9.57
N LYS A 50 -16.84 7.98 -8.62
CA LYS A 50 -15.42 8.29 -8.35
C LYS A 50 -14.67 7.06 -7.87
N LYS A 51 -15.27 6.30 -6.95
CA LYS A 51 -14.68 5.05 -6.47
C LYS A 51 -14.46 4.06 -7.61
N ARG A 52 -15.45 3.91 -8.49
CA ARG A 52 -15.35 3.03 -9.65
C ARG A 52 -14.21 3.46 -10.58
N LEU A 53 -14.12 4.76 -10.90
CA LEU A 53 -13.09 5.28 -11.78
C LEU A 53 -11.69 5.11 -11.20
N VAL A 54 -11.53 5.37 -9.91
CA VAL A 54 -10.24 5.19 -9.23
C VAL A 54 -9.82 3.72 -9.25
N GLY A 55 -10.75 2.80 -9.00
CA GLY A 55 -10.46 1.37 -9.05
C GLY A 55 -10.11 0.89 -10.46
N GLU A 56 -10.83 1.34 -11.46
CA GLU A 56 -10.56 0.98 -12.85
C GLU A 56 -9.23 1.51 -13.36
N ALA A 57 -8.75 2.62 -12.80
CA ALA A 57 -7.47 3.21 -13.17
C ALA A 57 -6.27 2.43 -12.63
N VAL A 58 -6.47 1.54 -11.67
CA VAL A 58 -5.41 0.65 -11.19
C VAL A 58 -5.03 -0.33 -12.30
N PRO A 59 -3.74 -0.48 -12.64
CA PRO A 59 -3.34 -1.40 -13.72
C PRO A 59 -3.86 -2.82 -13.56
N TYR A 60 -3.91 -3.32 -12.33
CA TYR A 60 -4.45 -4.65 -12.05
C TYR A 60 -5.96 -4.76 -12.29
N GLY A 61 -6.66 -3.61 -12.35
CA GLY A 61 -8.07 -3.53 -12.69
C GLY A 61 -9.03 -3.35 -11.51
N ARG A 62 -8.53 -3.30 -10.29
CA ARG A 62 -9.34 -3.08 -9.10
C ARG A 62 -8.54 -2.44 -7.98
N MET A 63 -9.24 -1.87 -7.01
CA MET A 63 -8.61 -1.48 -5.75
C MET A 63 -8.11 -2.71 -5.00
N GLY A 64 -7.07 -2.52 -4.21
CA GLY A 64 -6.64 -3.53 -3.28
C GLY A 64 -7.66 -3.73 -2.16
N ARG A 65 -7.58 -4.87 -1.51
CA ARG A 65 -8.36 -5.19 -0.31
C ARG A 65 -7.39 -5.30 0.86
N PRO A 66 -7.85 -5.10 2.11
CA PRO A 66 -6.97 -5.28 3.26
C PRO A 66 -6.24 -6.63 3.25
N GLU A 67 -6.91 -7.71 2.88
CA GLU A 67 -6.33 -9.04 2.81
C GLU A 67 -5.26 -9.19 1.72
N ASP A 68 -5.22 -8.33 0.73
CA ASP A 68 -4.17 -8.34 -0.29
C ASP A 68 -2.80 -7.96 0.29
N HIS A 69 -2.78 -7.33 1.47
CA HIS A 69 -1.57 -6.87 2.13
C HIS A 69 -1.09 -7.83 3.22
N ALA A 70 -1.93 -8.75 3.64
CA ALA A 70 -1.59 -9.69 4.72
C ALA A 70 -0.41 -10.57 4.37
N GLY A 71 -0.36 -11.10 3.15
CA GLY A 71 0.74 -11.94 2.70
C GLY A 71 2.08 -11.22 2.71
N ALA A 72 2.12 -9.95 2.30
CA ALA A 72 3.33 -9.13 2.31
C ALA A 72 3.83 -8.92 3.75
N ALA A 73 2.92 -8.63 4.67
CA ALA A 73 3.27 -8.44 6.08
C ALA A 73 3.83 -9.73 6.69
N VAL A 74 3.19 -10.86 6.44
CA VAL A 74 3.65 -12.16 6.91
C VAL A 74 5.01 -12.50 6.31
N PHE A 75 5.21 -12.29 5.01
CA PHE A 75 6.49 -12.53 4.36
C PHE A 75 7.61 -11.72 5.03
N LEU A 76 7.41 -10.41 5.23
CA LEU A 76 8.42 -9.54 5.83
C LEU A 76 8.68 -9.86 7.30
N ALA A 77 7.72 -10.42 8.00
CA ALA A 77 7.87 -10.82 9.40
C ALA A 77 8.46 -12.22 9.56
N SER A 78 8.59 -12.99 8.49
CA SER A 78 9.02 -14.38 8.52
C SER A 78 10.49 -14.54 8.14
N ASP A 79 11.01 -15.75 8.38
CA ASP A 79 12.36 -16.12 7.99
C ASP A 79 12.57 -16.15 6.47
N ASP A 80 11.49 -16.22 5.70
CA ASP A 80 11.56 -16.20 4.24
C ASP A 80 12.13 -14.90 3.71
N SER A 81 12.08 -13.82 4.48
CA SER A 81 12.63 -12.52 4.12
C SER A 81 13.91 -12.17 4.88
N ASN A 82 14.66 -13.15 5.36
CA ASN A 82 15.84 -12.93 6.19
C ASN A 82 16.90 -12.04 5.58
N TYR A 83 17.00 -11.99 4.27
CA TYR A 83 18.00 -11.17 3.57
C TYR A 83 17.40 -9.88 3.01
N VAL A 84 16.18 -9.53 3.37
CA VAL A 84 15.48 -8.33 2.91
C VAL A 84 15.61 -7.24 3.99
N VAL A 85 16.35 -6.19 3.69
CA VAL A 85 16.64 -5.09 4.64
C VAL A 85 16.51 -3.75 3.91
N ALA A 86 15.86 -2.80 4.56
CA ALA A 86 15.71 -1.43 4.06
C ALA A 86 14.97 -1.35 2.73
N GLN A 87 14.03 -2.24 2.50
CA GLN A 87 13.25 -2.27 1.27
C GLN A 87 11.84 -1.78 1.50
N THR A 88 11.27 -1.17 0.45
CA THR A 88 9.86 -0.84 0.41
C THR A 88 9.20 -1.78 -0.60
N LEU A 89 8.23 -2.55 -0.13
CA LEU A 89 7.46 -3.45 -0.97
C LEU A 89 6.15 -2.76 -1.34
N ASN A 90 5.98 -2.43 -2.61
CA ASN A 90 4.74 -1.84 -3.12
C ASN A 90 3.72 -2.94 -3.36
N VAL A 91 2.55 -2.80 -2.74
CA VAL A 91 1.42 -3.72 -2.92
C VAL A 91 0.24 -2.87 -3.38
N ASP A 92 0.19 -2.57 -4.68
CA ASP A 92 -0.66 -1.50 -5.21
C ASP A 92 -1.27 -1.83 -6.58
N GLY A 93 -1.24 -3.08 -6.98
CA GLY A 93 -1.79 -3.48 -8.28
C GLY A 93 -1.08 -2.86 -9.49
N GLY A 94 0.15 -2.41 -9.31
CA GLY A 94 0.95 -1.84 -10.39
C GLY A 94 0.85 -0.32 -10.53
N ASN A 95 0.18 0.38 -9.60
CA ASN A 95 0.04 1.82 -9.65
C ASN A 95 1.39 2.56 -9.61
N TRP A 96 2.36 1.98 -8.96
CA TRP A 96 3.69 2.57 -8.85
C TRP A 96 4.75 1.51 -9.14
N MET A 97 5.65 1.86 -10.03
CA MET A 97 6.79 1.01 -10.32
C MET A 97 8.01 1.49 -9.55
N SER A 98 8.64 0.60 -8.85
CA SER A 98 9.87 0.90 -8.11
C SER A 98 11.11 0.35 -8.79
#